data_26dc47c1443320f56e6ae7c3273c6fac
#
_entry.id   26dc47c1443320f56e6ae7c3273c6fac
#
_cell.length_a   1.000
_cell.length_b   1.000
_cell.length_c   1.000
_cell.angle_alpha   90.00
_cell.angle_beta   90.00
_cell.angle_gamma   90.00
#
_symmetry.space_group_name_H-M   'P 1'
#
loop_
_entity.id
_entity.type
_entity.pdbx_description
1 polymer ?
#
loop_
_entity_poly.entity_id
_entity_poly.type
_entity_poly.pdbx_seq_one_letter_code
_entity_poly.pdbx_strand_id
1 'polypeptide(L)'
;MGADHTAGYAVATNIMKVGGDVDPLKSEGQVALSRDLQVTTAAVDSTGMCLFIAFAVMDQADTFQALLDLITAFSGAPCTADDVANLGKSVLRNERDFNMRAGMTNKDDRLPAYMLKEKLAPHNIVFEVTDEELDQVHNY
;
A
#
# COMPACT_ATOMS: atom_id res chain seq x y z
N MET A 1 -5.84 12.99 1.75
CA MET A 1 -6.93 12.00 1.71
C MET A 1 -7.14 11.55 3.16
N GLY A 2 -8.38 11.31 3.59
CA GLY A 2 -8.65 10.72 4.89
C GLY A 2 -8.43 9.20 4.89
N ALA A 3 -9.09 8.49 5.81
CA ALA A 3 -9.00 7.03 5.90
C ALA A 3 -9.52 6.39 4.61
N ASP A 4 -8.72 5.48 4.07
CA ASP A 4 -9.02 4.71 2.87
C ASP A 4 -8.77 3.24 3.14
N HIS A 5 -9.76 2.37 2.90
CA HIS A 5 -9.65 0.95 3.16
C HIS A 5 -8.95 0.17 2.05
N THR A 6 -8.69 0.79 0.91
CA THR A 6 -8.11 0.13 -0.28
C THR A 6 -6.63 0.42 -0.48
N ALA A 7 -6.15 1.60 -0.09
CA ALA A 7 -4.79 2.06 -0.38
C ALA A 7 -3.69 1.14 0.17
N GLY A 8 -3.87 0.56 1.35
CA GLY A 8 -2.92 -0.38 1.93
C GLY A 8 -3.59 -1.71 2.28
N TYR A 9 -4.25 -2.35 1.33
CA TYR A 9 -5.14 -3.50 1.52
C TYR A 9 -4.39 -4.77 1.95
N ALA A 10 -3.78 -4.73 3.14
CA ALA A 10 -2.92 -5.78 3.67
C ALA A 10 -3.63 -7.13 3.88
N VAL A 11 -4.97 -7.16 3.94
CA VAL A 11 -5.72 -8.40 4.13
C VAL A 11 -5.45 -9.44 3.04
N ALA A 12 -5.17 -9.00 1.82
CA ALA A 12 -4.81 -9.89 0.72
C ALA A 12 -3.55 -10.71 1.06
N THR A 13 -2.50 -10.06 1.54
CA THR A 13 -1.25 -10.73 1.93
C THR A 13 -1.38 -11.41 3.30
N ASN A 14 -1.98 -10.74 4.28
CA ASN A 14 -2.08 -11.28 5.63
C ASN A 14 -2.93 -12.57 5.71
N ILE A 15 -4.05 -12.63 4.99
CA ILE A 15 -5.03 -13.71 5.11
C ILE A 15 -5.03 -14.61 3.88
N MET A 16 -5.03 -14.04 2.68
CA MET A 16 -5.15 -14.78 1.42
C MET A 16 -3.81 -15.24 0.87
N LYS A 17 -2.70 -14.72 1.39
CA LYS A 17 -1.33 -15.00 0.97
C LYS A 17 -1.04 -14.59 -0.48
N VAL A 18 -1.78 -13.63 -0.99
CA VAL A 18 -1.57 -13.04 -2.32
C VAL A 18 -0.53 -11.93 -2.21
N GLY A 19 0.51 -11.98 -3.02
CA GLY A 19 1.62 -11.02 -3.01
C GLY A 19 2.59 -11.18 -1.82
N GLY A 20 2.49 -12.25 -1.05
CA GLY A 20 3.38 -12.55 0.08
C GLY A 20 2.70 -13.25 1.25
N ASP A 21 3.43 -13.39 2.35
CA ASP A 21 2.95 -14.00 3.60
C ASP A 21 3.50 -13.21 4.79
N VAL A 22 2.66 -12.35 5.37
CA VAL A 22 2.97 -11.58 6.59
C VAL A 22 1.94 -11.93 7.64
N ASP A 23 2.41 -12.29 8.84
CA ASP A 23 1.55 -12.70 9.95
C ASP A 23 0.68 -11.52 10.44
N PRO A 24 -0.66 -11.61 10.31
CA PRO A 24 -1.56 -10.52 10.72
C PRO A 24 -1.57 -10.23 12.23
N LEU A 25 -1.05 -11.16 13.04
CA LEU A 25 -1.04 -11.05 14.50
C LEU A 25 0.25 -10.42 15.05
N LYS A 26 1.16 -9.98 14.16
CA LYS A 26 2.45 -9.37 14.52
C LYS A 26 2.60 -8.00 13.86
N SER A 27 3.35 -7.10 14.50
CA SER A 27 3.73 -5.82 13.91
C SER A 27 4.82 -5.95 12.85
N GLU A 28 5.66 -6.99 12.97
CA GLU A 28 6.78 -7.24 12.07
C GLU A 28 6.35 -7.33 10.60
N GLY A 29 6.98 -6.55 9.74
CA GLY A 29 6.72 -6.52 8.30
C GLY A 29 5.48 -5.73 7.87
N GLN A 30 4.59 -5.32 8.77
CA GLN A 30 3.33 -4.66 8.41
C GLN A 30 3.55 -3.29 7.76
N VAL A 31 4.50 -2.50 8.24
CA VAL A 31 4.79 -1.17 7.68
C VAL A 31 5.35 -1.27 6.26
N ALA A 32 6.29 -2.18 6.04
CA ALA A 32 6.83 -2.44 4.71
C ALA A 32 5.73 -2.92 3.76
N LEU A 33 4.93 -3.90 4.19
CA LEU A 33 3.79 -4.40 3.42
C LEU A 33 2.82 -3.28 3.06
N SER A 34 2.41 -2.47 4.04
CA SER A 34 1.47 -1.36 3.81
C SER A 34 2.03 -0.35 2.81
N ARG A 35 3.30 0.02 2.93
CA ARG A 35 3.97 0.92 1.99
C ARG A 35 3.99 0.35 0.58
N ASP A 36 4.38 -0.90 0.42
CA ASP A 36 4.52 -1.52 -0.90
C ASP A 36 3.14 -1.69 -1.56
N LEU A 37 2.11 -2.02 -0.79
CA LEU A 37 0.73 -2.05 -1.27
C LEU A 37 0.21 -0.67 -1.67
N GLN A 38 0.51 0.39 -0.91
CA GLN A 38 0.16 1.75 -1.29
C GLN A 38 0.82 2.15 -2.61
N VAL A 39 2.11 1.84 -2.80
CA VAL A 39 2.83 2.10 -4.05
C VAL A 39 2.16 1.36 -5.22
N THR A 40 1.85 0.08 -5.04
CA THR A 40 1.18 -0.74 -6.06
C THR A 40 -0.21 -0.20 -6.40
N THR A 41 -1.00 0.13 -5.37
CA THR A 41 -2.35 0.70 -5.55
C THR A 41 -2.28 2.02 -6.31
N ALA A 42 -1.41 2.95 -5.91
CA ALA A 42 -1.25 4.24 -6.59
C ALA A 42 -0.83 4.08 -8.05
N ALA A 43 0.03 3.10 -8.35
CA ALA A 43 0.42 2.78 -9.72
C ALA A 43 -0.76 2.23 -10.53
N VAL A 44 -1.50 1.24 -10.01
CA VAL A 44 -2.67 0.65 -10.69
C VAL A 44 -3.75 1.71 -10.94
N ASP A 45 -4.09 2.51 -9.94
CA ASP A 45 -5.09 3.58 -10.07
C ASP A 45 -4.69 4.60 -11.14
N SER A 46 -3.39 4.92 -11.25
CA SER A 46 -2.87 5.82 -12.27
C SER A 46 -3.00 5.29 -13.70
N THR A 47 -3.14 3.98 -13.87
CA THR A 47 -3.41 3.35 -15.17
C THR A 47 -4.89 3.43 -15.59
N GLY A 48 -5.79 3.81 -14.68
CA GLY A 48 -7.23 3.78 -14.89
C GLY A 48 -7.84 2.39 -14.80
N MET A 49 -7.08 1.38 -14.40
CA MET A 49 -7.57 0.01 -14.22
C MET A 49 -8.27 -0.14 -12.86
N CYS A 50 -9.19 -1.10 -12.81
CA CYS A 50 -9.87 -1.45 -11.56
C CYS A 50 -8.87 -2.06 -10.56
N LEU A 51 -8.90 -1.61 -9.30
CA LEU A 51 -8.04 -2.14 -8.23
C LEU A 51 -8.11 -3.67 -8.08
N PHE A 52 -9.24 -4.30 -8.39
CA PHE A 52 -9.37 -5.76 -8.26
C PHE A 52 -8.45 -6.56 -9.20
N ILE A 53 -7.88 -5.96 -10.25
CA ILE A 53 -6.84 -6.64 -11.04
C ILE A 53 -5.52 -6.78 -10.27
N ALA A 54 -5.30 -5.95 -9.23
CA ALA A 54 -4.06 -5.98 -8.45
C ALA A 54 -3.79 -7.36 -7.83
N PHE A 55 -4.82 -8.12 -7.46
CA PHE A 55 -4.66 -9.49 -6.97
C PHE A 55 -3.97 -10.40 -8.00
N ALA A 56 -4.41 -10.35 -9.26
CA ALA A 56 -3.80 -11.13 -10.32
C ALA A 56 -2.40 -10.60 -10.69
N VAL A 57 -2.23 -9.28 -10.72
CA VAL A 57 -0.95 -8.62 -11.03
C VAL A 57 0.10 -8.95 -9.97
N MET A 58 -0.26 -9.04 -8.70
CA MET A 58 0.66 -9.36 -7.59
C MET A 58 1.01 -10.84 -7.50
N ASP A 59 0.13 -11.73 -7.97
CA ASP A 59 0.26 -13.17 -7.78
C ASP A 59 0.74 -13.91 -9.05
N GLN A 60 0.52 -13.33 -10.23
CA GLN A 60 0.80 -13.97 -11.52
C GLN A 60 1.75 -13.12 -12.38
N ALA A 61 2.97 -13.64 -12.60
CA ALA A 61 4.00 -12.93 -13.37
C ALA A 61 3.54 -12.56 -14.80
N ASP A 62 2.80 -13.44 -15.47
CA ASP A 62 2.27 -13.19 -16.81
C ASP A 62 1.25 -12.05 -16.83
N THR A 63 0.44 -11.91 -15.76
CA THR A 63 -0.51 -10.81 -15.62
C THR A 63 0.20 -9.48 -15.39
N PHE A 64 1.27 -9.49 -14.61
CA PHE A 64 2.11 -8.30 -14.43
C PHE A 64 2.79 -7.90 -15.75
N GLN A 65 3.33 -8.85 -16.50
CA GLN A 65 3.91 -8.58 -17.82
C GLN A 65 2.86 -8.01 -18.80
N ALA A 66 1.65 -8.55 -18.81
CA ALA A 66 0.57 -8.01 -19.64
C ALA A 66 0.20 -6.55 -19.27
N LEU A 67 0.31 -6.18 -18.00
CA LEU A 67 0.14 -4.79 -17.57
C LEU A 67 1.23 -3.89 -18.17
N LEU A 68 2.49 -4.31 -18.14
CA LEU A 68 3.61 -3.57 -18.74
C LEU A 68 3.42 -3.41 -20.25
N ASP A 69 2.99 -4.47 -20.93
CA ASP A 69 2.74 -4.47 -22.38
C ASP A 69 1.59 -3.52 -22.74
N LEU A 70 0.52 -3.49 -21.95
CA LEU A 70 -0.59 -2.55 -22.14
C LEU A 70 -0.14 -1.09 -21.98
N ILE A 71 0.62 -0.79 -20.93
CA ILE A 71 1.14 0.57 -20.71
C ILE A 71 2.07 0.97 -21.85
N THR A 72 2.95 0.07 -22.29
CA THR A 72 3.85 0.27 -23.44
C THR A 72 3.05 0.55 -24.72
N ALA A 73 2.03 -0.26 -25.01
CA ALA A 73 1.20 -0.09 -26.19
C ALA A 73 0.42 1.24 -26.18
N PHE A 74 -0.08 1.64 -25.01
CA PHE A 74 -0.83 2.89 -24.85
C PHE A 74 0.06 4.12 -24.94
N SER A 75 1.21 4.12 -24.27
CA SER A 75 2.12 5.26 -24.19
C SER A 75 3.01 5.42 -25.44
N GLY A 76 3.23 4.34 -26.18
CA GLY A 76 4.21 4.28 -27.28
C GLY A 76 5.67 4.24 -26.81
N ALA A 77 5.92 4.08 -25.51
CA ALA A 77 7.26 3.98 -24.91
C ALA A 77 7.38 2.71 -24.06
N PRO A 78 8.53 2.03 -24.08
CA PRO A 78 8.75 0.85 -23.23
C PRO A 78 8.49 1.18 -21.75
N CYS A 79 7.74 0.31 -21.08
CA CYS A 79 7.46 0.40 -19.64
C CYS A 79 8.06 -0.81 -18.92
N THR A 80 8.80 -0.55 -17.86
CA THR A 80 9.43 -1.56 -17.02
C THR A 80 8.74 -1.65 -15.65
N ALA A 81 9.07 -2.69 -14.88
CA ALA A 81 8.62 -2.82 -13.50
C ALA A 81 9.05 -1.63 -12.63
N ASP A 82 10.26 -1.14 -12.84
CA ASP A 82 10.79 0.02 -12.11
C ASP A 82 10.01 1.30 -12.47
N ASP A 83 9.57 1.46 -13.71
CA ASP A 83 8.75 2.62 -14.12
C ASP A 83 7.40 2.60 -13.41
N VAL A 84 6.76 1.44 -13.29
CA VAL A 84 5.50 1.28 -12.56
C VAL A 84 5.69 1.57 -11.07
N ALA A 85 6.74 1.03 -10.46
CA ALA A 85 7.04 1.30 -9.05
C ALA A 85 7.34 2.79 -8.81
N ASN A 86 8.11 3.41 -9.69
CA ASN A 86 8.45 4.84 -9.61
C ASN A 86 7.22 5.74 -9.83
N LEU A 87 6.28 5.34 -10.68
CA LEU A 87 5.00 6.04 -10.84
C LEU A 87 4.24 6.07 -9.51
N GLY A 88 4.03 4.91 -8.88
CA GLY A 88 3.33 4.82 -7.59
C GLY A 88 4.01 5.65 -6.50
N LYS A 89 5.34 5.54 -6.37
CA LYS A 89 6.12 6.35 -5.42
C LYS A 89 5.99 7.86 -5.70
N SER A 90 6.01 8.27 -6.97
CA SER A 90 5.88 9.68 -7.36
C SER A 90 4.51 10.23 -6.98
N VAL A 91 3.45 9.47 -7.24
CA VAL A 91 2.07 9.86 -6.87
C VAL A 91 1.99 10.06 -5.36
N LEU A 92 2.40 9.08 -4.56
CA LEU A 92 2.34 9.14 -3.10
C LEU A 92 3.17 10.30 -2.52
N ARG A 93 4.36 10.57 -3.07
CA ARG A 93 5.17 11.74 -2.67
C ARG A 93 4.45 13.05 -2.94
N ASN A 94 3.83 13.18 -4.11
CA ASN A 94 3.08 14.38 -4.47
C ASN A 94 1.85 14.58 -3.58
N GLU A 95 1.12 13.51 -3.29
CA GLU A 95 -0.03 13.54 -2.38
C GLU A 95 0.42 13.91 -0.95
N ARG A 96 1.52 13.32 -0.48
CA ARG A 96 2.08 13.65 0.84
C ARG A 96 2.51 15.11 0.92
N ASP A 97 3.22 15.62 -0.08
CA ASP A 97 3.64 17.03 -0.13
C ASP A 97 2.42 17.97 -0.14
N PHE A 98 1.39 17.66 -0.92
CA PHE A 98 0.14 18.41 -0.91
C PHE A 98 -0.50 18.42 0.48
N ASN A 99 -0.63 17.26 1.12
CA ASN A 99 -1.23 17.12 2.44
C ASN A 99 -0.45 17.91 3.51
N MET A 100 0.88 17.82 3.47
CA MET A 100 1.75 18.57 4.40
C MET A 100 1.60 20.08 4.22
N ARG A 101 1.51 20.56 2.98
CA ARG A 101 1.26 21.99 2.69
C ARG A 101 -0.15 22.42 3.12
N ALA A 102 -1.11 21.50 3.14
CA ALA A 102 -2.44 21.73 3.68
C ALA A 102 -2.52 21.70 5.21
N GLY A 103 -1.39 21.42 5.90
CA GLY A 103 -1.28 21.42 7.35
C GLY A 103 -1.38 20.05 8.01
N MET A 104 -1.48 18.96 7.24
CA MET A 104 -1.42 17.61 7.79
C MET A 104 0.01 17.27 8.23
N THR A 105 0.11 16.52 9.32
CA THR A 105 1.39 16.08 9.89
C THR A 105 1.35 14.59 10.18
N ASN A 106 2.47 14.00 10.57
CA ASN A 106 2.52 12.61 11.01
C ASN A 106 1.56 12.30 12.18
N LYS A 107 1.19 13.32 12.97
CA LYS A 107 0.22 13.14 14.08
C LYS A 107 -1.19 12.84 13.58
N ASP A 108 -1.49 13.20 12.35
CA ASP A 108 -2.79 12.94 11.73
C ASP A 108 -2.89 11.51 11.17
N ASP A 109 -1.73 10.83 11.03
CA ASP A 109 -1.61 9.45 10.56
C ASP A 109 -1.53 8.48 11.75
N ARG A 110 -2.42 8.62 12.71
CA ARG A 110 -2.48 7.77 13.91
C ARG A 110 -3.81 7.06 14.03
N LEU A 111 -3.78 5.86 14.58
CA LEU A 111 -4.98 5.10 14.84
C LEU A 111 -5.73 5.63 16.07
N PRO A 112 -7.06 5.44 16.13
CA PRO A 112 -7.82 5.71 17.32
C PRO A 112 -7.27 4.98 18.54
N ALA A 113 -7.25 5.66 19.70
CA ALA A 113 -6.62 5.14 20.92
C ALA A 113 -7.16 3.77 21.40
N TYR A 114 -8.41 3.44 21.05
CA TYR A 114 -8.98 2.14 21.43
C TYR A 114 -8.26 0.97 20.74
N MET A 115 -7.77 1.13 19.49
CA MET A 115 -7.03 0.08 18.78
C MET A 115 -5.70 -0.30 19.45
N LEU A 116 -5.15 0.63 20.24
CA LEU A 116 -3.90 0.44 21.01
C LEU A 116 -4.15 -0.15 22.41
N LYS A 117 -5.40 -0.24 22.85
CA LYS A 117 -5.74 -0.59 24.24
C LYS A 117 -6.75 -1.73 24.37
N GLU A 118 -7.69 -1.83 23.45
CA GLU A 118 -8.76 -2.83 23.51
C GLU A 118 -8.31 -4.11 22.81
N LYS A 119 -8.20 -5.17 23.59
CA LYS A 119 -7.80 -6.49 23.10
C LYS A 119 -8.90 -7.11 22.26
N LEU A 120 -8.57 -7.56 21.06
CA LEU A 120 -9.49 -8.23 20.15
C LEU A 120 -9.50 -9.74 20.38
N ALA A 121 -10.67 -10.29 20.70
CA ALA A 121 -10.88 -11.73 20.74
C ALA A 121 -10.81 -12.31 19.31
N PRO A 122 -10.38 -13.57 19.10
CA PRO A 122 -9.97 -14.55 20.14
C PRO A 122 -8.49 -14.43 20.56
N HIS A 123 -7.67 -13.66 19.85
CA HIS A 123 -6.22 -13.62 20.06
C HIS A 123 -5.80 -12.73 21.22
N ASN A 124 -6.68 -11.85 21.71
CA ASN A 124 -6.44 -10.92 22.81
C ASN A 124 -5.22 -10.02 22.62
N ILE A 125 -4.97 -9.60 21.38
CA ILE A 125 -3.92 -8.66 21.00
C ILE A 125 -4.48 -7.27 20.72
N VAL A 126 -3.62 -6.27 20.73
CA VAL A 126 -3.87 -4.89 20.31
C VAL A 126 -3.02 -4.56 19.09
N PHE A 127 -3.21 -3.40 18.50
CA PHE A 127 -2.30 -2.90 17.46
C PHE A 127 -0.98 -2.46 18.12
N GLU A 128 0.14 -3.05 17.69
CA GLU A 128 1.46 -2.91 18.34
C GLU A 128 2.50 -2.18 17.48
N VAL A 129 2.15 -1.72 16.27
CA VAL A 129 3.06 -0.91 15.44
C VAL A 129 3.27 0.44 16.13
N THR A 130 4.53 0.81 16.37
CA THR A 130 4.88 2.06 17.07
C THR A 130 4.71 3.29 16.18
N ASP A 131 4.63 4.47 16.79
CA ASP A 131 4.54 5.73 16.06
C ASP A 131 5.75 5.96 15.15
N GLU A 132 6.95 5.58 15.60
CA GLU A 132 8.19 5.65 14.84
C GLU A 132 8.17 4.71 13.61
N GLU A 133 7.59 3.53 13.75
CA GLU A 133 7.41 2.59 12.65
C GLU A 133 6.34 3.10 11.67
N LEU A 134 5.23 3.63 12.16
CA LEU A 134 4.19 4.23 11.31
C LEU A 134 4.74 5.38 10.46
N ASP A 135 5.62 6.21 11.01
CA ASP A 135 6.24 7.31 10.27
C ASP A 135 7.12 6.82 9.10
N GLN A 136 7.59 5.57 9.14
CA GLN A 136 8.39 4.98 8.06
C GLN A 136 7.56 4.58 6.83
N VAL A 137 6.23 4.54 6.92
CA VAL A 137 5.37 4.21 5.77
C VAL A 137 5.58 5.18 4.61
N HIS A 138 5.98 6.41 4.89
CA HIS A 138 6.22 7.45 3.89
C HIS A 138 7.62 7.45 3.27
N ASN A 139 8.46 6.49 3.61
CA ASN A 139 9.82 6.35 3.06
C ASN A 139 9.79 5.60 1.71
N TYR A 140 9.25 6.25 0.68
CA TYR A 140 9.12 5.70 -0.69
C TYR A 140 10.42 5.77 -1.49
#